data_8314d3f9d54de28c7bb18de87d92c74a
#
_entry.id   8314d3f9d54de28c7bb18de87d92c74a
#
_cell.length_a   1.000
_cell.length_b   1.000
_cell.length_c   1.000
_cell.angle_alpha   90.00
_cell.angle_beta   90.00
_cell.angle_gamma   90.00
#
_symmetry.space_group_name_H-M   'P 1'
#
loop_
_entity.id
_entity.type
_entity.pdbx_description
1 polymer ?
#
loop_
_entity_poly.entity_id
_entity_poly.type
_entity_poly.pdbx_seq_one_letter_code
_entity_poly.pdbx_strand_id
1 'polypeptide(L)'
;MTQRHPYLGLPDRQFWRNEPGIADPAAFDPVSDVPFQITRADRVVTAGSCFAQHLARHLAQAGFCHFLTEPAHPLFDDALAHRFGYGLFSARYGNLYTPRQLLQLLHRAYGLFTPLQSAWPRGPEPRVVDPFRPQIQPDGFTSDVELQADRDTHFAAIRAAVEQMQVFVFTLGLTEAWEDPRDGAIFPLAPGVAGGIYDPATVRFRNFDEADTAADLTEALAFIRAKNPGVRIVLTVSPVPLNATFEDRHVALSTTLSKAMLRLAAERVAAAFDACCYFPSFEIITAPHTRGRYFAEDCREVLPAGVDHVMRLFFHHFAADAGVAAAAPPDTTKAAIAAHLQKMEAAIDLLCDEQAITNR
;
A
#
# COMPACT_ATOMS: atom_id res chain seq x y z
N MET A 1 6.91 43.71 -32.10
CA MET A 1 6.95 42.24 -32.08
C MET A 1 6.78 41.80 -30.63
N THR A 2 5.61 41.26 -30.24
CA THR A 2 5.40 40.73 -28.91
C THR A 2 6.30 39.49 -28.75
N GLN A 3 7.24 39.59 -27.84
CA GLN A 3 8.20 38.54 -27.55
C GLN A 3 7.42 37.30 -27.03
N ARG A 4 7.31 36.24 -27.83
CA ARG A 4 6.64 35.00 -27.41
C ARG A 4 7.60 34.25 -26.47
N HIS A 5 7.21 34.12 -25.21
CA HIS A 5 7.93 33.26 -24.26
C HIS A 5 7.37 31.82 -24.26
N PRO A 6 8.15 30.80 -23.86
CA PRO A 6 7.78 29.37 -24.01
C PRO A 6 6.56 28.94 -23.18
N TYR A 7 6.16 29.70 -22.16
CA TYR A 7 4.97 29.38 -21.34
C TYR A 7 3.65 29.88 -21.95
N LEU A 8 3.71 30.60 -23.09
CA LEU A 8 2.51 31.12 -23.72
C LEU A 8 1.72 29.98 -24.42
N GLY A 9 0.48 29.77 -24.01
CA GLY A 9 -0.39 28.74 -24.57
C GLY A 9 -0.28 27.38 -23.90
N LEU A 10 0.47 27.25 -22.78
CA LEU A 10 0.41 26.07 -21.94
C LEU A 10 -0.96 25.95 -21.26
N PRO A 11 -1.46 24.73 -21.00
CA PRO A 11 -2.73 24.51 -20.30
C PRO A 11 -2.67 24.97 -18.84
N ASP A 12 -3.83 25.34 -18.28
CA ASP A 12 -3.96 25.89 -16.92
C ASP A 12 -3.35 24.99 -15.83
N ARG A 13 -3.43 23.67 -15.99
CA ARG A 13 -2.82 22.70 -15.05
C ARG A 13 -1.29 22.85 -14.88
N GLN A 14 -0.62 23.57 -15.77
CA GLN A 14 0.82 23.83 -15.68
C GLN A 14 1.14 25.13 -14.92
N PHE A 15 0.12 25.87 -14.48
CA PHE A 15 0.28 27.12 -13.73
C PHE A 15 -0.31 26.99 -12.34
N TRP A 16 0.53 27.05 -11.32
CA TRP A 16 0.10 26.94 -9.91
C TRP A 16 -1.06 27.87 -9.55
N ARG A 17 -1.03 29.13 -10.03
CA ARG A 17 -2.08 30.14 -9.75
C ARG A 17 -3.45 29.81 -10.34
N ASN A 18 -3.49 28.96 -11.37
CA ASN A 18 -4.72 28.60 -12.09
C ASN A 18 -5.33 27.29 -11.55
N GLU A 19 -4.70 26.68 -10.53
CA GLU A 19 -5.13 25.40 -9.97
C GLU A 19 -6.48 25.55 -9.23
N PRO A 20 -7.56 24.86 -9.67
CA PRO A 20 -8.88 24.93 -9.04
C PRO A 20 -8.86 24.57 -7.56
N GLY A 21 -7.99 23.68 -7.13
CA GLY A 21 -7.81 23.26 -5.75
C GLY A 21 -7.43 24.39 -4.78
N ILE A 22 -6.96 25.54 -5.29
CA ILE A 22 -6.71 26.73 -4.47
C ILE A 22 -8.02 27.27 -3.88
N ALA A 23 -9.08 27.30 -4.68
CA ALA A 23 -10.40 27.78 -4.26
C ALA A 23 -11.19 26.67 -3.53
N ASP A 24 -11.21 25.47 -4.10
CA ASP A 24 -11.89 24.30 -3.57
C ASP A 24 -10.96 23.09 -3.59
N PRO A 25 -10.42 22.64 -2.44
CA PRO A 25 -9.58 21.46 -2.37
C PRO A 25 -10.17 20.18 -2.96
N ALA A 26 -11.50 20.04 -3.01
CA ALA A 26 -12.14 18.90 -3.66
C ALA A 26 -12.03 18.92 -5.20
N ALA A 27 -11.72 20.08 -5.78
CA ALA A 27 -11.47 20.25 -7.20
C ALA A 27 -10.00 20.02 -7.59
N PHE A 28 -9.11 19.75 -6.63
CA PHE A 28 -7.70 19.45 -6.89
C PHE A 28 -7.57 18.08 -7.60
N ASP A 29 -7.10 18.11 -8.84
CA ASP A 29 -6.88 16.91 -9.67
C ASP A 29 -5.49 16.98 -10.33
N PRO A 30 -4.47 16.40 -9.66
CA PRO A 30 -3.12 16.36 -10.19
C PRO A 30 -2.87 15.20 -11.16
N VAL A 31 -3.89 14.39 -11.49
CA VAL A 31 -3.70 13.22 -12.36
C VAL A 31 -3.45 13.71 -13.79
N SER A 32 -2.37 13.21 -14.37
CA SER A 32 -2.05 13.40 -15.79
C SER A 32 -2.68 12.29 -16.64
N ASP A 33 -2.33 12.24 -17.91
CA ASP A 33 -2.79 11.19 -18.82
C ASP A 33 -2.40 9.80 -18.31
N VAL A 34 -3.38 8.90 -18.25
CA VAL A 34 -3.17 7.51 -17.87
C VAL A 34 -2.99 6.64 -19.13
N PRO A 35 -2.02 5.69 -19.14
CA PRO A 35 -1.70 4.94 -20.35
C PRO A 35 -2.69 3.81 -20.67
N PHE A 36 -3.61 3.51 -19.77
CA PHE A 36 -4.61 2.45 -19.95
C PHE A 36 -5.87 2.70 -19.09
N GLN A 37 -6.94 2.00 -19.44
CA GLN A 37 -8.17 1.96 -18.66
C GLN A 37 -8.33 0.60 -17.99
N ILE A 38 -9.11 0.56 -16.91
CA ILE A 38 -9.44 -0.64 -16.14
C ILE A 38 -10.92 -0.93 -16.32
N THR A 39 -11.25 -2.14 -16.74
CA THR A 39 -12.62 -2.62 -16.86
C THR A 39 -13.07 -3.34 -15.59
N ARG A 40 -14.38 -3.52 -15.41
CA ARG A 40 -14.93 -4.28 -14.27
C ARG A 40 -14.51 -5.76 -14.27
N ALA A 41 -14.18 -6.30 -15.42
CA ALA A 41 -13.74 -7.69 -15.58
C ALA A 41 -12.24 -7.90 -15.34
N ASP A 42 -11.46 -6.81 -15.34
CA ASP A 42 -10.02 -6.91 -15.09
C ASP A 42 -9.72 -7.36 -13.66
N ARG A 43 -8.98 -8.42 -13.50
CA ARG A 43 -8.52 -8.91 -12.21
C ARG A 43 -7.46 -7.97 -11.65
N VAL A 44 -7.87 -7.15 -10.68
CA VAL A 44 -7.01 -6.15 -10.04
C VAL A 44 -6.44 -6.73 -8.76
N VAL A 45 -5.12 -6.81 -8.68
CA VAL A 45 -4.36 -7.16 -7.46
C VAL A 45 -3.84 -5.88 -6.82
N THR A 46 -4.09 -5.72 -5.52
CA THR A 46 -3.60 -4.59 -4.73
C THR A 46 -2.60 -5.09 -3.69
N ALA A 47 -1.49 -4.39 -3.52
CA ALA A 47 -0.49 -4.66 -2.51
C ALA A 47 0.15 -3.36 -2.02
N GLY A 48 0.81 -3.40 -0.86
CA GLY A 48 1.55 -2.26 -0.34
C GLY A 48 1.27 -1.97 1.13
N SER A 49 1.31 -0.69 1.51
CA SER A 49 1.02 -0.21 2.87
C SER A 49 -0.46 -0.32 3.21
N CYS A 50 -0.81 -0.01 4.47
CA CYS A 50 -2.21 0.01 4.94
C CYS A 50 -3.13 0.86 4.05
N PHE A 51 -2.63 1.91 3.40
CA PHE A 51 -3.44 2.71 2.47
C PHE A 51 -3.94 1.92 1.26
N ALA A 52 -3.24 0.86 0.83
CA ALA A 52 -3.71 -0.03 -0.25
C ALA A 52 -5.01 -0.78 0.08
N GLN A 53 -5.32 -0.96 1.37
CA GLN A 53 -6.58 -1.60 1.81
C GLN A 53 -7.80 -0.75 1.46
N HIS A 54 -7.67 0.59 1.46
CA HIS A 54 -8.74 1.48 0.99
C HIS A 54 -9.05 1.25 -0.48
N LEU A 55 -8.02 1.14 -1.32
CA LEU A 55 -8.20 0.88 -2.75
C LEU A 55 -8.88 -0.47 -2.99
N ALA A 56 -8.43 -1.54 -2.31
CA ALA A 56 -9.03 -2.87 -2.40
C ALA A 56 -10.55 -2.84 -2.10
N ARG A 57 -10.92 -2.18 -0.99
CA ARG A 57 -12.31 -2.05 -0.55
C ARG A 57 -13.16 -1.26 -1.55
N HIS A 58 -12.67 -0.11 -2.01
CA HIS A 58 -13.43 0.73 -2.95
C HIS A 58 -13.58 0.07 -4.32
N LEU A 59 -12.57 -0.66 -4.81
CA LEU A 59 -12.69 -1.46 -6.03
C LEU A 59 -13.82 -2.47 -5.92
N ALA A 60 -13.86 -3.25 -4.82
CA ALA A 60 -14.92 -4.23 -4.59
C ALA A 60 -16.30 -3.56 -4.48
N GLN A 61 -16.43 -2.46 -3.74
CA GLN A 61 -17.68 -1.72 -3.59
C GLN A 61 -18.18 -1.11 -4.91
N ALA A 62 -17.27 -0.66 -5.76
CA ALA A 62 -17.59 -0.12 -7.10
C ALA A 62 -17.88 -1.21 -8.14
N GLY A 63 -17.84 -2.50 -7.75
CA GLY A 63 -18.12 -3.63 -8.62
C GLY A 63 -16.99 -3.97 -9.60
N PHE A 64 -15.76 -3.55 -9.30
CA PHE A 64 -14.56 -4.03 -10.00
C PHE A 64 -14.11 -5.37 -9.42
N CYS A 65 -13.43 -6.17 -10.23
CA CYS A 65 -12.88 -7.44 -9.79
C CYS A 65 -11.60 -7.23 -8.96
N HIS A 66 -11.77 -6.96 -7.64
CA HIS A 66 -10.65 -7.11 -6.69
C HIS A 66 -10.34 -8.60 -6.59
N PHE A 67 -9.20 -9.00 -7.18
CA PHE A 67 -8.87 -10.41 -7.36
C PHE A 67 -8.31 -11.02 -6.07
N LEU A 68 -9.16 -11.75 -5.36
CA LEU A 68 -8.80 -12.47 -4.14
C LEU A 68 -8.30 -13.87 -4.49
N THR A 69 -7.02 -14.13 -4.24
CA THR A 69 -6.38 -15.45 -4.49
C THR A 69 -6.24 -16.29 -3.21
N GLU A 70 -6.45 -15.66 -2.06
CA GLU A 70 -6.43 -16.29 -0.74
C GLU A 70 -7.71 -15.90 0.02
N PRO A 71 -8.88 -16.45 -0.37
CA PRO A 71 -10.15 -16.12 0.28
C PRO A 71 -10.26 -16.81 1.65
N ALA A 72 -11.05 -16.21 2.55
CA ALA A 72 -11.43 -16.85 3.80
C ALA A 72 -12.25 -18.13 3.56
N HIS A 73 -12.20 -19.04 4.53
CA HIS A 73 -13.09 -20.20 4.49
C HIS A 73 -14.55 -19.75 4.56
N PRO A 74 -15.47 -20.38 3.80
CA PRO A 74 -16.88 -19.96 3.73
C PRO A 74 -17.64 -19.97 5.08
N LEU A 75 -17.11 -20.64 6.10
CA LEU A 75 -17.68 -20.64 7.46
C LEU A 75 -17.24 -19.46 8.31
N PHE A 76 -16.28 -18.64 7.85
CA PHE A 76 -15.89 -17.43 8.57
C PHE A 76 -16.92 -16.34 8.30
N ASP A 77 -17.34 -15.66 9.35
CA ASP A 77 -17.99 -14.36 9.20
C ASP A 77 -16.96 -13.27 8.83
N ASP A 78 -17.45 -12.13 8.43
CA ASP A 78 -16.58 -11.03 7.97
C ASP A 78 -15.63 -10.55 9.08
N ALA A 79 -16.07 -10.51 10.33
CA ALA A 79 -15.27 -10.07 11.47
C ALA A 79 -14.10 -11.04 11.72
N LEU A 80 -14.40 -12.34 11.69
CA LEU A 80 -13.38 -13.38 11.84
C LEU A 80 -12.41 -13.39 10.65
N ALA A 81 -12.91 -13.26 9.42
CA ALA A 81 -12.09 -13.17 8.23
C ALA A 81 -11.10 -11.98 8.32
N HIS A 82 -11.60 -10.79 8.69
CA HIS A 82 -10.78 -9.60 8.88
C HIS A 82 -9.72 -9.78 9.97
N ARG A 83 -10.10 -10.37 11.12
CA ARG A 83 -9.18 -10.63 12.24
C ARG A 83 -7.97 -11.46 11.80
N PHE A 84 -8.15 -12.37 10.84
CA PHE A 84 -7.09 -13.21 10.27
C PHE A 84 -6.52 -12.67 8.95
N GLY A 85 -6.76 -11.40 8.62
CA GLY A 85 -6.19 -10.70 7.47
C GLY A 85 -6.75 -11.12 6.11
N TYR A 86 -7.89 -11.84 6.07
CA TYR A 86 -8.55 -12.17 4.82
C TYR A 86 -9.33 -10.99 4.26
N GLY A 87 -9.30 -10.82 2.95
CA GLY A 87 -10.05 -9.77 2.25
C GLY A 87 -9.48 -8.35 2.37
N LEU A 88 -8.43 -8.14 3.16
CA LEU A 88 -7.76 -6.84 3.29
C LEU A 88 -6.94 -6.48 2.05
N PHE A 89 -6.32 -7.50 1.47
CA PHE A 89 -5.55 -7.44 0.22
C PHE A 89 -5.94 -8.62 -0.68
N SER A 90 -5.35 -8.71 -1.84
CA SER A 90 -5.59 -9.82 -2.79
C SER A 90 -5.13 -11.18 -2.28
N ALA A 91 -4.17 -11.21 -1.36
CA ALA A 91 -3.74 -12.38 -0.58
C ALA A 91 -3.33 -11.92 0.83
N ARG A 92 -3.05 -12.86 1.74
CA ARG A 92 -2.71 -12.58 3.15
C ARG A 92 -1.24 -12.21 3.37
N TYR A 93 -0.66 -11.34 2.54
CA TYR A 93 0.75 -10.93 2.71
C TYR A 93 0.96 -9.87 3.78
N GLY A 94 -0.10 -9.30 4.35
CA GLY A 94 -0.01 -8.17 5.27
C GLY A 94 0.44 -6.89 4.56
N ASN A 95 1.07 -5.98 5.29
CA ASN A 95 1.59 -4.77 4.70
C ASN A 95 2.97 -5.00 4.06
N LEU A 96 3.11 -4.58 2.82
CA LEU A 96 4.37 -4.55 2.07
C LEU A 96 4.81 -3.09 1.93
N TYR A 97 5.55 -2.60 2.91
CA TYR A 97 5.92 -1.18 2.97
C TYR A 97 6.99 -0.80 1.96
N THR A 98 7.95 -1.68 1.74
CA THR A 98 9.11 -1.44 0.88
C THR A 98 9.10 -2.30 -0.39
N PRO A 99 9.68 -1.85 -1.50
CA PRO A 99 9.89 -2.68 -2.69
C PRO A 99 10.70 -3.95 -2.42
N ARG A 100 11.68 -3.92 -1.49
CA ARG A 100 12.45 -5.09 -1.08
C ARG A 100 11.57 -6.18 -0.48
N GLN A 101 10.57 -5.81 0.33
CA GLN A 101 9.61 -6.78 0.86
C GLN A 101 8.79 -7.44 -0.26
N LEU A 102 8.33 -6.66 -1.25
CA LEU A 102 7.64 -7.20 -2.43
C LEU A 102 8.54 -8.16 -3.20
N LEU A 103 9.78 -7.76 -3.52
CA LEU A 103 10.75 -8.58 -4.24
C LEU A 103 11.01 -9.91 -3.51
N GLN A 104 11.27 -9.85 -2.21
CA GLN A 104 11.52 -11.06 -1.42
C GLN A 104 10.28 -11.93 -1.25
N LEU A 105 9.07 -11.36 -1.17
CA LEU A 105 7.84 -12.14 -1.21
C LEU A 105 7.73 -12.93 -2.51
N LEU A 106 7.98 -12.29 -3.65
CA LEU A 106 8.00 -12.95 -4.96
C LEU A 106 9.05 -14.07 -5.00
N HIS A 107 10.28 -13.77 -4.62
CA HIS A 107 11.36 -14.76 -4.63
C HIS A 107 11.07 -15.94 -3.70
N ARG A 108 10.50 -15.71 -2.52
CA ARG A 108 10.08 -16.77 -1.60
C ARG A 108 8.97 -17.63 -2.19
N ALA A 109 7.95 -17.00 -2.78
CA ALA A 109 6.81 -17.70 -3.38
C ALA A 109 7.21 -18.59 -4.56
N TYR A 110 8.28 -18.27 -5.27
CA TYR A 110 8.82 -19.04 -6.39
C TYR A 110 10.06 -19.89 -6.02
N GLY A 111 10.40 -20.00 -4.73
CA GLY A 111 11.49 -20.86 -4.24
C GLY A 111 12.90 -20.34 -4.56
N LEU A 112 13.06 -19.05 -4.85
CA LEU A 112 14.34 -18.41 -5.20
C LEU A 112 15.05 -17.83 -3.98
N PHE A 113 14.35 -17.69 -2.85
CA PHE A 113 14.90 -17.16 -1.60
C PHE A 113 14.32 -17.94 -0.40
N THR A 114 15.19 -18.44 0.45
CA THR A 114 14.82 -19.13 1.70
C THR A 114 15.51 -18.41 2.87
N PRO A 115 14.74 -17.64 3.69
CA PRO A 115 15.33 -16.89 4.79
C PRO A 115 15.83 -17.79 5.92
N LEU A 116 16.90 -17.36 6.58
CA LEU A 116 17.45 -18.08 7.76
C LEU A 116 16.48 -18.03 8.95
N GLN A 117 15.82 -16.88 9.16
CA GLN A 117 14.79 -16.72 10.17
C GLN A 117 13.42 -16.97 9.54
N SER A 118 12.88 -18.14 9.70
CA SER A 118 11.59 -18.55 9.12
C SER A 118 10.42 -18.51 10.11
N ALA A 119 10.67 -18.47 11.40
CA ALA A 119 9.68 -18.38 12.47
C ALA A 119 10.25 -17.61 13.65
N TRP A 120 9.40 -16.81 14.32
CA TRP A 120 9.75 -16.12 15.55
C TRP A 120 8.90 -16.62 16.72
N PRO A 121 9.45 -16.77 17.93
CA PRO A 121 8.66 -17.13 19.10
C PRO A 121 7.68 -16.02 19.46
N ARG A 122 6.49 -16.39 19.96
CA ARG A 122 5.48 -15.47 20.46
C ARG A 122 5.23 -15.67 21.95
N GLY A 123 5.83 -14.83 22.77
CA GLY A 123 5.67 -14.87 24.22
C GLY A 123 6.22 -16.16 24.86
N PRO A 124 5.77 -16.48 26.08
CA PRO A 124 6.27 -17.64 26.85
C PRO A 124 5.64 -18.98 26.41
N GLU A 125 4.54 -18.94 25.65
CA GLU A 125 3.90 -20.14 25.13
C GLU A 125 4.64 -20.65 23.89
N PRO A 126 4.57 -21.96 23.59
CA PRO A 126 5.22 -22.53 22.40
C PRO A 126 4.44 -22.18 21.11
N ARG A 127 4.27 -20.88 20.86
CA ARG A 127 3.65 -20.34 19.66
C ARG A 127 4.66 -19.59 18.83
N VAL A 128 4.43 -19.55 17.53
CA VAL A 128 5.31 -18.89 16.57
C VAL A 128 4.54 -17.93 15.68
N VAL A 129 5.21 -16.91 15.16
CA VAL A 129 4.68 -15.99 14.15
C VAL A 129 5.54 -16.02 12.88
N ASP A 130 4.95 -15.68 11.76
CA ASP A 130 5.68 -15.46 10.52
C ASP A 130 6.44 -14.14 10.60
N PRO A 131 7.78 -14.11 10.54
CA PRO A 131 8.57 -12.88 10.58
C PRO A 131 8.19 -11.85 9.51
N PHE A 132 7.67 -12.32 8.39
CA PHE A 132 7.30 -11.50 7.23
C PHE A 132 5.84 -11.03 7.27
N ARG A 133 5.01 -11.62 8.14
CA ARG A 133 3.59 -11.33 8.35
C ARG A 133 3.25 -11.47 9.83
N PRO A 134 3.91 -10.72 10.75
CA PRO A 134 3.90 -11.04 12.18
C PRO A 134 2.53 -10.91 12.84
N GLN A 135 1.58 -10.21 12.22
CA GLN A 135 0.22 -10.02 12.72
C GLN A 135 -0.84 -10.84 11.97
N ILE A 136 -0.45 -11.66 10.99
CA ILE A 136 -1.40 -12.40 10.15
C ILE A 136 -2.19 -13.47 10.91
N GLN A 137 -1.62 -13.98 12.00
CA GLN A 137 -2.24 -14.91 12.93
C GLN A 137 -2.26 -14.27 14.31
N PRO A 138 -3.39 -13.70 14.77
CA PRO A 138 -3.46 -12.87 15.98
C PRO A 138 -2.89 -13.52 17.24
N ASP A 139 -3.12 -14.82 17.41
CA ASP A 139 -2.65 -15.58 18.57
C ASP A 139 -1.33 -16.36 18.28
N GLY A 140 -0.76 -16.18 17.10
CA GLY A 140 0.36 -16.99 16.61
C GLY A 140 -0.06 -18.39 16.20
N PHE A 141 0.79 -19.05 15.44
CA PHE A 141 0.63 -20.46 15.05
C PHE A 141 1.02 -21.37 16.20
N THR A 142 0.40 -22.55 16.30
CA THR A 142 0.66 -23.51 17.38
C THR A 142 1.99 -24.27 17.20
N SER A 143 2.54 -24.23 15.98
CA SER A 143 3.81 -24.91 15.65
C SER A 143 4.40 -24.37 14.34
N ASP A 144 5.68 -24.66 14.11
CA ASP A 144 6.35 -24.41 12.83
C ASP A 144 5.69 -25.18 11.68
N VAL A 145 5.14 -26.35 11.95
CA VAL A 145 4.43 -27.18 10.94
C VAL A 145 3.16 -26.47 10.46
N GLU A 146 2.37 -25.92 11.38
CA GLU A 146 1.17 -25.15 11.05
C GLU A 146 1.55 -23.87 10.28
N LEU A 147 2.56 -23.13 10.74
CA LEU A 147 3.07 -21.96 10.06
C LEU A 147 3.54 -22.29 8.62
N GLN A 148 4.24 -23.41 8.43
CA GLN A 148 4.71 -23.82 7.11
C GLN A 148 3.54 -24.19 6.19
N ALA A 149 2.51 -24.88 6.68
CA ALA A 149 1.32 -25.23 5.91
C ALA A 149 0.54 -23.97 5.47
N ASP A 150 0.38 -22.98 6.36
CA ASP A 150 -0.20 -21.67 6.02
C ASP A 150 0.64 -20.95 4.94
N ARG A 151 1.96 -20.97 5.09
CA ARG A 151 2.89 -20.34 4.15
C ARG A 151 2.85 -20.99 2.77
N ASP A 152 2.75 -22.31 2.69
CA ASP A 152 2.65 -23.04 1.41
C ASP A 152 1.37 -22.65 0.65
N THR A 153 0.26 -22.54 1.38
CA THR A 153 -1.03 -22.05 0.85
C THR A 153 -0.90 -20.60 0.38
N HIS A 154 -0.30 -19.73 1.21
CA HIS A 154 -0.04 -18.34 0.88
C HIS A 154 0.82 -18.18 -0.37
N PHE A 155 1.91 -18.92 -0.49
CA PHE A 155 2.78 -18.84 -1.67
C PHE A 155 2.10 -19.35 -2.95
N ALA A 156 1.22 -20.35 -2.85
CA ALA A 156 0.39 -20.73 -3.98
C ALA A 156 -0.56 -19.61 -4.41
N ALA A 157 -1.16 -18.92 -3.46
CA ALA A 157 -2.02 -17.76 -3.73
C ALA A 157 -1.25 -16.58 -4.37
N ILE A 158 -0.01 -16.31 -3.92
CA ILE A 158 0.87 -15.29 -4.53
C ILE A 158 1.17 -15.63 -5.99
N ARG A 159 1.55 -16.87 -6.30
CA ARG A 159 1.78 -17.29 -7.69
C ARG A 159 0.53 -17.12 -8.54
N ALA A 160 -0.63 -17.55 -8.04
CA ALA A 160 -1.90 -17.35 -8.74
C ALA A 160 -2.22 -15.87 -8.98
N ALA A 161 -1.97 -14.99 -8.00
CA ALA A 161 -2.14 -13.56 -8.16
C ALA A 161 -1.26 -13.01 -9.29
N VAL A 162 0.05 -13.29 -9.23
CA VAL A 162 1.03 -12.80 -10.21
C VAL A 162 0.71 -13.28 -11.63
N GLU A 163 0.39 -14.56 -11.79
CA GLU A 163 0.20 -15.17 -13.10
C GLU A 163 -1.15 -14.82 -13.75
N GLN A 164 -2.13 -14.40 -12.95
CA GLN A 164 -3.49 -14.22 -13.46
C GLN A 164 -4.01 -12.78 -13.40
N MET A 165 -3.37 -11.86 -12.69
CA MET A 165 -3.80 -10.46 -12.64
C MET A 165 -3.66 -9.78 -14.00
N GLN A 166 -4.56 -8.86 -14.30
CA GLN A 166 -4.46 -7.94 -15.45
C GLN A 166 -3.96 -6.56 -15.03
N VAL A 167 -4.21 -6.18 -13.78
CA VAL A 167 -3.71 -4.91 -13.22
C VAL A 167 -3.10 -5.18 -11.86
N PHE A 168 -1.91 -4.62 -11.64
CA PHE A 168 -1.25 -4.61 -10.35
C PHE A 168 -1.17 -3.18 -9.82
N VAL A 169 -1.70 -2.93 -8.63
CA VAL A 169 -1.58 -1.63 -7.95
C VAL A 169 -0.72 -1.79 -6.73
N PHE A 170 0.43 -1.11 -6.71
CA PHE A 170 1.37 -1.17 -5.60
C PHE A 170 1.52 0.18 -4.91
N THR A 171 1.19 0.20 -3.60
CA THR A 171 1.30 1.39 -2.75
C THR A 171 2.58 1.34 -1.93
N LEU A 172 3.60 2.09 -2.35
CA LEU A 172 4.86 2.23 -1.62
C LEU A 172 4.59 2.93 -0.29
N GLY A 173 5.05 2.34 0.81
CA GLY A 173 4.74 2.81 2.17
C GLY A 173 5.81 3.71 2.76
N LEU A 174 6.98 3.14 2.97
CA LEU A 174 8.11 3.76 3.64
C LEU A 174 9.43 3.12 3.20
N THR A 175 10.57 3.63 3.69
CA THR A 175 11.92 3.14 3.36
C THR A 175 12.61 2.42 4.52
N GLU A 176 12.04 2.49 5.72
CA GLU A 176 12.61 1.86 6.92
C GLU A 176 12.14 0.42 7.07
N ALA A 177 13.06 -0.47 7.46
CA ALA A 177 12.79 -1.89 7.68
C ALA A 177 13.84 -2.50 8.62
N TRP A 178 13.68 -3.78 8.93
CA TRP A 178 14.62 -4.55 9.73
C TRP A 178 15.23 -5.67 8.90
N GLU A 179 16.53 -5.82 8.95
CA GLU A 179 17.30 -6.72 8.09
C GLU A 179 18.04 -7.78 8.90
N ASP A 180 17.94 -9.03 8.48
CA ASP A 180 18.93 -10.04 8.89
C ASP A 180 20.18 -9.88 7.99
N PRO A 181 21.32 -9.40 8.53
CA PRO A 181 22.50 -9.12 7.69
C PRO A 181 23.18 -10.35 7.12
N ARG A 182 22.79 -11.55 7.58
CA ARG A 182 23.41 -12.82 7.14
C ARG A 182 22.89 -13.30 5.78
N ASP A 183 21.63 -12.98 5.47
CA ASP A 183 20.98 -13.39 4.20
C ASP A 183 20.23 -12.26 3.51
N GLY A 184 20.17 -11.09 4.15
CA GLY A 184 19.47 -9.91 3.63
C GLY A 184 17.95 -9.96 3.76
N ALA A 185 17.39 -10.90 4.55
CA ALA A 185 15.94 -10.98 4.77
C ALA A 185 15.41 -9.70 5.42
N ILE A 186 14.29 -9.18 4.88
CA ILE A 186 13.68 -7.92 5.33
C ILE A 186 12.37 -8.21 6.05
N PHE A 187 12.27 -7.71 7.28
CA PHE A 187 11.09 -7.81 8.12
C PHE A 187 10.36 -6.47 8.23
N PRO A 188 9.01 -6.46 8.25
CA PRO A 188 8.22 -5.22 8.35
C PRO A 188 8.34 -4.54 9.71
N LEU A 189 8.59 -5.32 10.77
CA LEU A 189 8.73 -4.86 12.15
C LEU A 189 9.99 -5.41 12.79
N ALA A 190 10.50 -4.69 13.82
CA ALA A 190 11.56 -5.21 14.67
C ALA A 190 11.08 -6.47 15.42
N PRO A 191 11.94 -7.48 15.58
CA PRO A 191 11.67 -8.54 16.54
C PRO A 191 11.40 -7.94 17.94
N GLY A 192 10.43 -8.50 18.65
CA GLY A 192 9.96 -8.00 19.94
C GLY A 192 8.72 -7.09 19.86
N VAL A 193 8.38 -6.52 18.69
CA VAL A 193 7.18 -5.68 18.51
C VAL A 193 5.91 -6.53 18.41
N ALA A 194 5.90 -7.51 17.53
CA ALA A 194 4.73 -8.39 17.33
C ALA A 194 5.10 -9.89 17.38
N GLY A 195 6.27 -10.20 17.94
CA GLY A 195 6.85 -11.52 18.07
C GLY A 195 8.36 -11.46 17.87
N GLY A 196 9.05 -12.56 18.15
CA GLY A 196 10.51 -12.61 18.11
C GLY A 196 11.18 -11.98 19.33
N ILE A 197 12.50 -12.07 19.34
CA ILE A 197 13.38 -11.46 20.35
C ILE A 197 14.40 -10.65 19.59
N TYR A 198 14.53 -9.37 19.93
CA TYR A 198 15.52 -8.50 19.31
C TYR A 198 16.93 -8.88 19.74
N ASP A 199 17.77 -9.19 18.78
CA ASP A 199 19.19 -9.42 18.94
C ASP A 199 19.96 -8.62 17.86
N PRO A 200 20.73 -7.58 18.26
CA PRO A 200 21.46 -6.75 17.32
C PRO A 200 22.56 -7.50 16.53
N ALA A 201 22.92 -8.71 16.93
CA ALA A 201 23.84 -9.56 16.18
C ALA A 201 23.17 -10.21 14.96
N THR A 202 21.86 -10.38 14.99
CA THR A 202 21.09 -11.09 13.95
C THR A 202 20.07 -10.23 13.22
N VAL A 203 19.72 -9.06 13.74
CA VAL A 203 18.80 -8.12 13.08
C VAL A 203 19.28 -6.69 13.29
N ARG A 204 19.36 -5.95 12.21
CA ARG A 204 19.74 -4.52 12.21
C ARG A 204 18.67 -3.67 11.52
N PHE A 205 18.65 -2.39 11.86
CA PHE A 205 17.86 -1.39 11.16
C PHE A 205 18.43 -1.15 9.76
N ARG A 206 17.53 -1.03 8.76
CA ARG A 206 17.84 -0.68 7.39
C ARG A 206 16.91 0.45 6.95
N ASN A 207 17.49 1.53 6.42
CA ASN A 207 16.77 2.57 5.71
C ASN A 207 17.22 2.55 4.25
N PHE A 208 16.32 2.26 3.32
CA PHE A 208 16.61 2.17 1.89
C PHE A 208 16.70 3.57 1.31
N ASP A 209 17.76 3.84 0.56
CA ASP A 209 17.83 5.06 -0.23
C ASP A 209 17.00 4.97 -1.52
N GLU A 210 17.04 6.04 -2.32
CA GLU A 210 16.31 6.09 -3.60
C GLU A 210 16.83 5.05 -4.60
N ALA A 211 18.14 4.85 -4.66
CA ALA A 211 18.76 3.91 -5.59
C ALA A 211 18.39 2.46 -5.24
N ASP A 212 18.48 2.09 -3.96
CA ASP A 212 18.03 0.79 -3.44
C ASP A 212 16.54 0.57 -3.79
N THR A 213 15.71 1.57 -3.47
CA THR A 213 14.25 1.52 -3.68
C THR A 213 13.88 1.35 -5.15
N ALA A 214 14.53 2.11 -6.04
CA ALA A 214 14.30 2.02 -7.48
C ALA A 214 14.81 0.69 -8.07
N ALA A 215 15.96 0.19 -7.60
CA ALA A 215 16.49 -1.10 -8.04
C ALA A 215 15.57 -2.26 -7.66
N ASP A 216 15.16 -2.31 -6.39
CA ASP A 216 14.25 -3.35 -5.88
C ASP A 216 12.90 -3.34 -6.59
N LEU A 217 12.34 -2.14 -6.80
CA LEU A 217 11.07 -1.98 -7.50
C LEU A 217 11.20 -2.42 -8.97
N THR A 218 12.29 -2.04 -9.63
CA THR A 218 12.58 -2.46 -11.02
C THR A 218 12.66 -3.98 -11.12
N GLU A 219 13.41 -4.63 -10.23
CA GLU A 219 13.58 -6.08 -10.22
C GLU A 219 12.25 -6.79 -9.93
N ALA A 220 11.49 -6.32 -8.95
CA ALA A 220 10.17 -6.88 -8.62
C ALA A 220 9.19 -6.78 -9.81
N LEU A 221 9.13 -5.63 -10.50
CA LEU A 221 8.26 -5.46 -11.67
C LEU A 221 8.74 -6.25 -12.87
N ALA A 222 10.05 -6.34 -13.09
CA ALA A 222 10.61 -7.20 -14.14
C ALA A 222 10.30 -8.67 -13.89
N PHE A 223 10.40 -9.13 -12.63
CA PHE A 223 10.00 -10.48 -12.23
C PHE A 223 8.51 -10.75 -12.50
N ILE A 224 7.64 -9.84 -12.08
CA ILE A 224 6.19 -9.94 -12.35
C ILE A 224 5.94 -10.03 -13.86
N ARG A 225 6.56 -9.14 -14.66
CA ARG A 225 6.44 -9.14 -16.12
C ARG A 225 6.96 -10.39 -16.78
N ALA A 226 8.00 -11.00 -16.25
CA ALA A 226 8.51 -12.29 -16.76
C ALA A 226 7.50 -13.43 -16.56
N LYS A 227 6.66 -13.37 -15.52
CA LYS A 227 5.60 -14.34 -15.27
C LYS A 227 4.27 -13.98 -15.94
N ASN A 228 4.02 -12.70 -16.13
CA ASN A 228 2.78 -12.14 -16.69
C ASN A 228 3.10 -10.93 -17.59
N PRO A 229 3.45 -11.16 -18.87
CA PRO A 229 3.90 -10.09 -19.78
C PRO A 229 2.85 -9.01 -20.04
N GLY A 230 1.57 -9.33 -19.92
CA GLY A 230 0.45 -8.41 -20.20
C GLY A 230 0.00 -7.55 -19.03
N VAL A 231 0.62 -7.66 -17.86
CA VAL A 231 0.18 -6.93 -16.67
C VAL A 231 0.36 -5.43 -16.84
N ARG A 232 -0.66 -4.65 -16.50
CA ARG A 232 -0.66 -3.18 -16.38
C ARG A 232 -0.37 -2.81 -14.94
N ILE A 233 0.43 -1.79 -14.70
CA ILE A 233 0.94 -1.48 -13.37
C ILE A 233 0.61 -0.04 -12.99
N VAL A 234 0.05 0.15 -11.80
CA VAL A 234 -0.14 1.45 -11.17
C VAL A 234 0.73 1.50 -9.91
N LEU A 235 1.65 2.43 -9.88
CA LEU A 235 2.45 2.75 -8.70
C LEU A 235 1.84 3.96 -8.00
N THR A 236 1.83 3.95 -6.69
CA THR A 236 1.43 5.10 -5.89
C THR A 236 2.21 5.14 -4.58
N VAL A 237 2.30 6.31 -3.96
CA VAL A 237 2.95 6.49 -2.64
C VAL A 237 1.88 6.73 -1.59
N SER A 238 2.00 6.02 -0.47
CA SER A 238 1.11 6.19 0.68
C SER A 238 1.22 7.60 1.27
N PRO A 239 0.10 8.30 1.50
CA PRO A 239 0.11 9.58 2.19
C PRO A 239 0.36 9.47 3.70
N VAL A 240 0.23 8.27 4.29
CA VAL A 240 0.36 8.07 5.73
C VAL A 240 1.81 8.28 6.16
N PRO A 241 2.09 9.21 7.11
CA PRO A 241 3.42 9.41 7.67
C PRO A 241 3.94 8.19 8.43
N LEU A 242 5.24 8.11 8.66
CA LEU A 242 5.81 7.11 9.56
C LEU A 242 5.21 7.27 10.97
N ASN A 243 4.90 6.15 11.62
CA ASN A 243 4.45 6.17 13.00
C ASN A 243 5.62 6.44 13.97
N ALA A 244 6.78 5.90 13.65
CA ALA A 244 8.03 6.11 14.35
C ALA A 244 9.20 6.02 13.36
N THR A 245 10.37 6.48 13.75
CA THR A 245 11.62 6.27 13.03
C THR A 245 12.68 5.74 13.99
N PHE A 246 13.52 4.84 13.50
CA PHE A 246 14.68 4.39 14.26
C PHE A 246 15.93 5.25 13.98
N GLU A 247 15.83 6.17 13.01
CA GLU A 247 16.87 7.17 12.78
C GLU A 247 16.97 8.15 13.94
N ASP A 248 18.18 8.57 14.28
CA ASP A 248 18.42 9.62 15.30
C ASP A 248 18.10 11.02 14.74
N ARG A 249 16.80 11.23 14.41
CA ARG A 249 16.25 12.50 13.92
C ARG A 249 14.74 12.58 14.16
N HIS A 250 14.19 13.76 14.01
CA HIS A 250 12.76 13.98 14.15
C HIS A 250 11.97 13.20 13.10
N VAL A 251 10.89 12.51 13.51
CA VAL A 251 10.06 11.65 12.64
C VAL A 251 9.49 12.37 11.42
N ALA A 252 9.18 13.66 11.52
CA ALA A 252 8.71 14.45 10.37
C ALA A 252 9.78 14.58 9.27
N LEU A 253 11.07 14.69 9.64
CA LEU A 253 12.18 14.72 8.68
C LEU A 253 12.36 13.35 8.01
N SER A 254 12.29 12.27 8.79
CA SER A 254 12.33 10.90 8.25
C SER A 254 11.16 10.64 7.30
N THR A 255 9.95 11.07 7.69
CA THR A 255 8.76 10.97 6.81
C THR A 255 8.98 11.69 5.49
N THR A 256 9.38 12.96 5.54
CA THR A 256 9.60 13.76 4.31
C THR A 256 10.64 13.12 3.40
N LEU A 257 11.77 12.68 3.96
CA LEU A 257 12.83 12.05 3.19
C LEU A 257 12.39 10.71 2.60
N SER A 258 11.74 9.86 3.41
CA SER A 258 11.20 8.57 2.95
C SER A 258 10.23 8.77 1.78
N LYS A 259 9.24 9.66 1.92
CA LYS A 259 8.26 9.91 0.85
C LYS A 259 8.89 10.48 -0.41
N ALA A 260 9.90 11.35 -0.29
CA ALA A 260 10.65 11.89 -1.43
C ALA A 260 11.39 10.77 -2.19
N MET A 261 12.09 9.87 -1.48
CA MET A 261 12.78 8.73 -2.08
C MET A 261 11.81 7.79 -2.80
N LEU A 262 10.68 7.45 -2.16
CA LEU A 262 9.65 6.61 -2.77
C LEU A 262 9.04 7.25 -4.01
N ARG A 263 8.79 8.56 -4.00
CA ARG A 263 8.22 9.29 -5.12
C ARG A 263 9.19 9.34 -6.31
N LEU A 264 10.47 9.61 -6.05
CA LEU A 264 11.50 9.62 -7.09
C LEU A 264 11.70 8.23 -7.71
N ALA A 265 11.75 7.19 -6.88
CA ALA A 265 11.85 5.81 -7.36
C ALA A 265 10.63 5.41 -8.21
N ALA A 266 9.41 5.75 -7.75
CA ALA A 266 8.18 5.48 -8.50
C ALA A 266 8.16 6.17 -9.87
N GLU A 267 8.60 7.45 -9.96
CA GLU A 267 8.70 8.18 -11.23
C GLU A 267 9.66 7.50 -12.19
N ARG A 268 10.87 7.21 -11.72
CA ARG A 268 11.92 6.57 -12.52
C ARG A 268 11.45 5.22 -13.08
N VAL A 269 10.85 4.41 -12.23
CA VAL A 269 10.41 3.06 -12.61
C VAL A 269 9.18 3.12 -13.51
N ALA A 270 8.20 4.00 -13.24
CA ALA A 270 7.04 4.16 -14.11
C ALA A 270 7.45 4.57 -15.53
N ALA A 271 8.45 5.45 -15.66
CA ALA A 271 8.96 5.87 -16.97
C ALA A 271 9.76 4.78 -17.73
N ALA A 272 10.25 3.76 -17.01
CA ALA A 272 11.08 2.69 -17.59
C ALA A 272 10.27 1.47 -18.07
N PHE A 273 9.01 1.36 -17.68
CA PHE A 273 8.15 0.22 -18.02
C PHE A 273 6.94 0.64 -18.86
N ASP A 274 6.69 -0.05 -19.96
CA ASP A 274 5.46 0.13 -20.75
C ASP A 274 4.24 -0.23 -19.90
N ALA A 275 3.09 0.40 -20.12
CA ALA A 275 1.85 0.19 -19.37
C ALA A 275 2.06 0.21 -17.83
N CYS A 276 2.96 1.08 -17.38
CA CYS A 276 3.20 1.42 -15.98
C CYS A 276 3.01 2.93 -15.80
N CYS A 277 2.34 3.34 -14.73
CA CYS A 277 2.15 4.75 -14.43
C CYS A 277 2.17 5.01 -12.92
N TYR A 278 2.37 6.28 -12.56
CA TYR A 278 2.23 6.76 -11.20
C TYR A 278 0.85 7.40 -11.00
N PHE A 279 0.16 7.00 -9.93
CA PHE A 279 -1.08 7.63 -9.48
C PHE A 279 -0.81 8.46 -8.21
N PRO A 280 -1.15 9.76 -8.18
CA PRO A 280 -0.66 10.71 -7.18
C PRO A 280 -1.48 10.71 -5.87
N SER A 281 -1.72 9.55 -5.22
CA SER A 281 -2.44 9.49 -3.93
C SER A 281 -1.77 10.35 -2.86
N PHE A 282 -0.44 10.36 -2.83
CA PHE A 282 0.34 11.15 -1.88
C PHE A 282 0.05 12.65 -2.06
N GLU A 283 0.13 13.14 -3.28
CA GLU A 283 -0.07 14.54 -3.61
C GLU A 283 -1.52 14.97 -3.37
N ILE A 284 -2.51 14.13 -3.72
CA ILE A 284 -3.92 14.43 -3.49
C ILE A 284 -4.20 14.71 -2.01
N ILE A 285 -3.59 13.93 -1.11
CA ILE A 285 -3.81 14.07 0.34
C ILE A 285 -2.95 15.17 0.96
N THR A 286 -1.68 15.28 0.56
CA THR A 286 -0.68 16.09 1.28
C THR A 286 -0.42 17.47 0.67
N ALA A 287 -0.91 17.72 -0.55
CA ALA A 287 -0.68 19.00 -1.21
C ALA A 287 -1.18 20.21 -0.38
N PRO A 288 -0.52 21.38 -0.45
CA PRO A 288 -0.95 22.58 0.27
C PRO A 288 -2.41 22.99 -0.01
N HIS A 289 -2.95 22.61 -1.16
CA HIS A 289 -4.34 22.85 -1.56
C HIS A 289 -5.34 22.25 -0.56
N THR A 290 -5.03 21.11 0.04
CA THR A 290 -5.90 20.44 1.02
C THR A 290 -5.94 21.15 2.37
N ARG A 291 -4.92 21.95 2.70
CA ARG A 291 -4.79 22.67 3.98
C ARG A 291 -4.89 21.73 5.20
N GLY A 292 -4.40 20.48 5.05
CA GLY A 292 -4.40 19.45 6.09
C GLY A 292 -5.77 18.83 6.41
N ARG A 293 -6.85 19.20 5.71
CA ARG A 293 -8.23 18.75 6.03
C ARG A 293 -8.49 17.26 5.83
N TYR A 294 -7.58 16.57 5.17
CA TYR A 294 -7.70 15.12 4.93
C TYR A 294 -7.02 14.27 6.01
N PHE A 295 -6.42 14.89 7.01
CA PHE A 295 -5.87 14.21 8.17
C PHE A 295 -6.75 14.39 9.40
N ALA A 296 -6.75 13.37 10.27
CA ALA A 296 -7.34 13.44 11.60
C ALA A 296 -6.51 14.37 12.52
N GLU A 297 -6.92 14.52 13.78
CA GLU A 297 -6.25 15.39 14.76
C GLU A 297 -4.79 14.97 15.04
N ASP A 298 -4.46 13.69 14.85
CA ASP A 298 -3.11 13.15 14.97
C ASP A 298 -2.19 13.54 13.80
N CYS A 299 -2.71 14.20 12.76
CA CYS A 299 -2.03 14.58 11.53
C CYS A 299 -1.41 13.38 10.78
N ARG A 300 -1.88 12.16 11.03
CA ARG A 300 -1.37 10.91 10.45
C ARG A 300 -2.46 10.08 9.79
N GLU A 301 -3.54 9.83 10.49
CA GLU A 301 -4.68 9.07 9.96
C GLU A 301 -5.36 9.85 8.82
N VAL A 302 -5.60 9.18 7.69
CA VAL A 302 -6.28 9.79 6.54
C VAL A 302 -7.78 9.63 6.71
N LEU A 303 -8.49 10.75 6.82
CA LEU A 303 -9.93 10.79 6.96
C LEU A 303 -10.66 10.23 5.73
N PRO A 304 -11.88 9.68 5.90
CA PRO A 304 -12.69 9.17 4.79
C PRO A 304 -12.84 10.14 3.61
N ALA A 305 -13.02 11.44 3.89
CA ALA A 305 -13.13 12.45 2.84
C ALA A 305 -11.89 12.54 1.93
N GLY A 306 -10.69 12.29 2.49
CA GLY A 306 -9.46 12.21 1.72
C GLY A 306 -9.41 10.94 0.87
N VAL A 307 -9.78 9.80 1.47
CA VAL A 307 -9.86 8.52 0.75
C VAL A 307 -10.86 8.61 -0.40
N ASP A 308 -12.04 9.17 -0.16
CA ASP A 308 -13.08 9.35 -1.19
C ASP A 308 -12.58 10.23 -2.34
N HIS A 309 -11.81 11.30 -2.04
CA HIS A 309 -11.22 12.14 -3.07
C HIS A 309 -10.23 11.34 -3.95
N VAL A 310 -9.31 10.61 -3.33
CA VAL A 310 -8.36 9.74 -4.04
C VAL A 310 -9.09 8.74 -4.92
N MET A 311 -10.11 8.06 -4.37
CA MET A 311 -10.85 7.03 -5.10
C MET A 311 -11.71 7.59 -6.22
N ARG A 312 -12.34 8.74 -6.01
CA ARG A 312 -13.07 9.45 -7.08
C ARG A 312 -12.17 9.75 -8.27
N LEU A 313 -10.96 10.27 -8.03
CA LEU A 313 -10.00 10.54 -9.09
C LEU A 313 -9.47 9.26 -9.73
N PHE A 314 -9.21 8.22 -8.93
CA PHE A 314 -8.81 6.92 -9.47
C PHE A 314 -9.84 6.37 -10.45
N PHE A 315 -11.12 6.32 -10.07
CA PHE A 315 -12.16 5.85 -10.97
C PHE A 315 -12.40 6.80 -12.15
N HIS A 316 -12.32 8.11 -11.93
CA HIS A 316 -12.50 9.09 -13.02
C HIS A 316 -11.47 8.87 -14.14
N HIS A 317 -10.22 8.61 -13.79
CA HIS A 317 -9.13 8.50 -14.76
C HIS A 317 -8.91 7.07 -15.27
N PHE A 318 -9.18 6.05 -14.47
CA PHE A 318 -8.88 4.66 -14.84
C PHE A 318 -10.09 3.82 -15.23
N ALA A 319 -11.34 4.15 -14.84
CA ALA A 319 -12.49 3.34 -15.19
C ALA A 319 -12.85 3.50 -16.65
N ALA A 320 -12.91 2.39 -17.42
CA ALA A 320 -13.29 2.37 -18.82
C ALA A 320 -14.75 2.77 -19.05
N ASP A 321 -15.63 2.47 -18.09
CA ASP A 321 -17.06 2.81 -18.12
C ASP A 321 -17.31 4.06 -17.27
N ALA A 322 -17.19 5.24 -17.86
CA ALA A 322 -17.52 6.53 -17.24
C ALA A 322 -18.97 6.68 -16.73
N GLY A 323 -19.76 5.59 -16.79
CA GLY A 323 -21.11 5.50 -16.24
C GLY A 323 -21.18 5.15 -14.75
N VAL A 324 -20.06 4.97 -14.07
CA VAL A 324 -20.03 4.94 -12.61
C VAL A 324 -20.13 6.40 -12.15
N ALA A 325 -21.35 6.86 -11.99
CA ALA A 325 -21.63 8.11 -11.30
C ALA A 325 -20.77 8.09 -10.02
N ALA A 326 -19.84 9.05 -9.92
CA ALA A 326 -19.28 9.39 -8.63
C ALA A 326 -20.46 9.41 -7.65
N ALA A 327 -20.42 8.58 -6.62
CA ALA A 327 -21.46 8.64 -5.61
C ALA A 327 -21.59 10.11 -5.24
N ALA A 328 -22.79 10.68 -5.41
CA ALA A 328 -23.04 12.07 -5.09
C ALA A 328 -22.50 12.32 -3.68
N PRO A 329 -21.90 13.47 -3.40
CA PRO A 329 -21.39 13.76 -2.08
C PRO A 329 -22.51 13.43 -1.08
N PRO A 330 -22.22 12.64 -0.03
CA PRO A 330 -23.26 12.20 0.92
C PRO A 330 -23.94 13.44 1.45
N ASP A 331 -25.29 13.38 1.51
CA ASP A 331 -26.14 14.43 2.02
C ASP A 331 -25.61 14.91 3.38
N THR A 332 -25.12 16.15 3.41
CA THR A 332 -24.27 16.70 4.46
C THR A 332 -25.03 17.15 5.70
N THR A 333 -25.99 16.37 6.17
CA THR A 333 -26.52 16.57 7.52
C THR A 333 -25.56 15.98 8.54
N LYS A 334 -25.22 16.74 9.59
CA LYS A 334 -24.31 16.29 10.68
C LYS A 334 -24.66 14.89 11.23
N ALA A 335 -25.93 14.50 11.21
CA ALA A 335 -26.39 13.19 11.67
C ALA A 335 -26.05 12.05 10.66
N ALA A 336 -26.12 12.31 9.36
CA ALA A 336 -25.74 11.35 8.33
C ALA A 336 -24.23 11.14 8.29
N ILE A 337 -23.46 12.22 8.51
CA ILE A 337 -22.00 12.15 8.64
C ILE A 337 -21.62 11.34 9.90
N ALA A 338 -22.25 11.59 11.04
CA ALA A 338 -21.96 10.85 12.29
C ALA A 338 -22.34 9.36 12.19
N ALA A 339 -23.49 9.04 11.57
CA ALA A 339 -23.90 7.65 11.37
C ALA A 339 -23.04 6.93 10.31
N HIS A 340 -22.57 7.65 9.31
CA HIS A 340 -21.62 7.13 8.31
C HIS A 340 -20.24 6.94 8.94
N LEU A 341 -19.75 7.90 9.72
CA LEU A 341 -18.50 7.78 10.48
C LEU A 341 -18.55 6.61 11.47
N GLN A 342 -19.64 6.43 12.25
CA GLN A 342 -19.78 5.29 13.16
C GLN A 342 -19.82 3.93 12.44
N LYS A 343 -20.45 3.84 11.26
CA LYS A 343 -20.40 2.62 10.44
C LYS A 343 -19.03 2.40 9.82
N MET A 344 -18.29 3.46 9.54
CA MET A 344 -16.95 3.39 9.00
C MET A 344 -15.90 3.15 10.09
N GLU A 345 -16.02 3.75 11.28
CA GLU A 345 -15.14 3.47 12.44
C GLU A 345 -15.23 1.99 12.85
N ALA A 346 -16.41 1.39 12.85
CA ALA A 346 -16.58 -0.05 13.07
C ALA A 346 -16.01 -0.93 11.93
N ALA A 347 -15.68 -0.34 10.77
CA ALA A 347 -15.10 -1.03 9.61
C ALA A 347 -13.63 -0.67 9.35
N ILE A 348 -13.04 0.27 10.12
CA ILE A 348 -11.68 0.81 9.90
C ILE A 348 -10.70 0.31 10.96
N ASP A 349 -10.70 -0.96 11.29
CA ASP A 349 -9.45 -1.56 11.77
C ASP A 349 -8.57 -1.91 10.56
N LEU A 350 -7.96 -0.86 9.98
CA LEU A 350 -6.88 -1.07 9.02
C LEU A 350 -5.75 -1.82 9.73
N LEU A 351 -5.39 -2.96 9.23
CA LEU A 351 -4.23 -3.68 9.74
C LEU A 351 -2.97 -2.83 9.43
N CYS A 352 -2.56 -2.04 10.39
CA CYS A 352 -1.34 -1.25 10.31
C CYS A 352 -0.31 -1.81 11.29
N ASP A 353 0.68 -2.53 10.77
CA ASP A 353 1.71 -3.16 11.60
C ASP A 353 2.46 -2.14 12.47
N GLU A 354 2.66 -0.92 11.97
CA GLU A 354 3.33 0.15 12.71
C GLU A 354 2.60 0.59 13.99
N GLN A 355 1.27 0.37 14.11
CA GLN A 355 0.54 0.70 15.34
C GLN A 355 1.01 -0.15 16.52
N ALA A 356 1.52 -1.36 16.27
CA ALA A 356 2.09 -2.21 17.32
C ALA A 356 3.32 -1.58 18.00
N ILE A 357 4.02 -0.65 17.34
CA ILE A 357 5.21 0.03 17.89
C ILE A 357 4.84 0.93 19.06
N THR A 358 3.66 1.53 19.08
CA THR A 358 3.20 2.49 20.09
C THR A 358 2.33 1.86 21.18
N ASN A 359 1.84 0.66 20.99
CA ASN A 359 1.09 -0.10 22.01
C ASN A 359 2.10 -0.67 23.04
N ARG A 360 2.37 0.11 24.10
CA ARG A 360 3.20 -0.29 25.26
C ARG A 360 2.33 -0.85 26.38
#